data_eb70fa6602394784c196167796821c17
#
_entry.id   eb70fa6602394784c196167796821c17
#
_cell.length_a   1.000
_cell.length_b   1.000
_cell.length_c   1.000
_cell.angle_alpha   90.00
_cell.angle_beta   90.00
_cell.angle_gamma   90.00
#
_symmetry.space_group_name_H-M   'P 1'
#
loop_
_entity.id
_entity.type
_entity.pdbx_description
1 polymer ?
#
loop_
_entity_poly.entity_id
_entity_poly.type
_entity_poly.pdbx_seq_one_letter_code
_entity_poly.pdbx_strand_id
1 'polypeptide(L)'
;MTARAAALGDTGDSAPEHWEPPLGSPDVHVVLTVVAPDRDRRDAAVDRARPAAAALPGVAAIWRQDCHALPDETEPFGYRDGVSHPAVEGSGVPGSNPLEPPLRAGEFVLGYPDELGGTQRVEPEILGRNGSYVAFRKLHQRVAALRRYLAG
;
A
#
# COMPACT_ATOMS: atom_id res chain seq x y z
N MET A 1 11.63 7.88 8.11
CA MET A 1 11.19 8.40 6.81
C MET A 1 11.60 9.85 6.58
N THR A 2 11.36 10.76 7.50
CA THR A 2 11.74 12.18 7.40
C THR A 2 13.19 12.43 7.01
N ALA A 3 14.14 11.62 7.50
CA ALA A 3 15.57 11.73 7.14
C ALA A 3 15.88 11.47 5.65
N ARG A 4 14.95 10.87 4.89
CA ARG A 4 15.09 10.60 3.45
C ARG A 4 14.17 11.45 2.59
N ALA A 5 13.39 12.36 3.18
CA ALA A 5 12.39 13.14 2.49
C ALA A 5 12.96 13.88 1.26
N ALA A 6 14.08 14.59 1.43
CA ALA A 6 14.73 15.29 0.33
C ALA A 6 15.16 14.36 -0.81
N ALA A 7 15.73 13.19 -0.49
CA ALA A 7 16.14 12.19 -1.49
C ALA A 7 14.95 11.54 -2.22
N LEU A 8 13.77 11.53 -1.60
CA LEU A 8 12.51 11.02 -2.16
C LEU A 8 11.68 12.10 -2.86
N GLY A 9 12.14 13.36 -2.88
CA GLY A 9 11.42 14.48 -3.46
C GLY A 9 10.26 14.98 -2.59
N ASP A 10 10.20 14.58 -1.31
CA ASP A 10 9.19 15.07 -0.36
C ASP A 10 9.58 16.46 0.16
N THR A 11 9.43 17.46 -0.70
CA THR A 11 9.81 18.87 -0.45
C THR A 11 8.66 19.81 -0.79
N GLY A 12 8.73 21.06 -0.37
CA GLY A 12 7.68 22.05 -0.59
C GLY A 12 6.33 21.60 -0.03
N ASP A 13 5.29 21.62 -0.83
CA ASP A 13 3.93 21.20 -0.43
C ASP A 13 3.84 19.74 0.00
N SER A 14 4.82 18.92 -0.39
CA SER A 14 4.90 17.50 -0.04
C SER A 14 5.84 17.20 1.12
N ALA A 15 6.42 18.24 1.74
CA ALA A 15 7.35 18.07 2.84
C ALA A 15 6.69 17.43 4.09
N PRO A 16 7.46 16.72 4.91
CA PRO A 16 6.93 15.94 6.06
C PRO A 16 6.11 16.76 7.06
N GLU A 17 6.39 18.06 7.20
CA GLU A 17 5.64 18.97 8.07
C GLU A 17 4.18 19.19 7.61
N HIS A 18 3.87 18.87 6.36
CA HIS A 18 2.52 18.96 5.80
C HIS A 18 1.77 17.63 5.79
N TRP A 19 2.40 16.55 6.26
CA TRP A 19 1.75 15.25 6.30
C TRP A 19 0.68 15.20 7.40
N GLU A 20 -0.42 14.49 7.10
CA GLU A 20 -1.49 14.28 8.07
C GLU A 20 -0.99 13.46 9.27
N PRO A 21 -1.10 13.99 10.50
CA PRO A 21 -0.74 13.22 11.69
C PRO A 21 -1.62 11.97 11.85
N PRO A 22 -1.08 10.82 12.32
CA PRO A 22 0.31 10.62 12.77
C PRO A 22 1.25 10.10 11.67
N LEU A 23 0.87 10.17 10.39
CA LEU A 23 1.65 9.62 9.29
C LEU A 23 3.04 10.27 9.22
N GLY A 24 4.07 9.43 9.07
CA GLY A 24 5.46 9.88 9.10
C GLY A 24 6.06 10.11 10.49
N SER A 25 5.24 10.04 11.56
CA SER A 25 5.76 10.10 12.93
C SER A 25 6.43 8.78 13.35
N PRO A 26 7.29 8.81 14.37
CA PRO A 26 7.86 7.59 14.95
C PRO A 26 6.85 6.73 15.72
N ASP A 27 5.63 7.24 15.95
CA ASP A 27 4.60 6.54 16.73
C ASP A 27 3.84 5.48 15.92
N VAL A 28 3.98 5.52 14.59
CA VAL A 28 3.38 4.51 13.69
C VAL A 28 4.34 3.33 13.54
N HIS A 29 4.06 2.22 14.22
CA HIS A 29 4.89 1.02 14.19
C HIS A 29 4.28 -0.09 13.32
N VAL A 30 2.95 -0.14 13.21
CA VAL A 30 2.22 -1.17 12.47
C VAL A 30 1.06 -0.53 11.71
N VAL A 31 0.86 -0.95 10.48
CA VAL A 31 -0.33 -0.62 9.68
C VAL A 31 -1.09 -1.91 9.41
N LEU A 32 -2.35 -1.97 9.86
CA LEU A 32 -3.25 -3.07 9.56
C LEU A 32 -4.19 -2.64 8.43
N THR A 33 -4.09 -3.29 7.28
CA THR A 33 -5.00 -3.08 6.16
C THR A 33 -6.08 -4.15 6.15
N VAL A 34 -7.34 -3.71 6.13
CA VAL A 34 -8.50 -4.60 6.00
C VAL A 34 -9.14 -4.38 4.64
N VAL A 35 -9.15 -5.43 3.81
CA VAL A 35 -9.80 -5.46 2.51
C VAL A 35 -11.06 -6.33 2.62
N ALA A 36 -12.19 -5.80 2.15
CA ALA A 36 -13.47 -6.51 2.18
C ALA A 36 -14.32 -6.11 0.96
N PRO A 37 -15.24 -6.98 0.51
CA PRO A 37 -16.08 -6.72 -0.65
C PRO A 37 -17.10 -5.59 -0.43
N ASP A 38 -17.46 -5.30 0.81
CA ASP A 38 -18.40 -4.25 1.19
C ASP A 38 -18.04 -3.60 2.52
N ARG A 39 -18.74 -2.49 2.84
CA ARG A 39 -18.50 -1.71 4.06
C ARG A 39 -18.84 -2.47 5.33
N ASP A 40 -19.93 -3.23 5.33
CA ASP A 40 -20.40 -3.93 6.54
C ASP A 40 -19.39 -5.01 6.96
N ARG A 41 -18.88 -5.76 5.99
CA ARG A 41 -17.83 -6.76 6.24
C ARG A 41 -16.51 -6.13 6.67
N ARG A 42 -16.14 -4.99 6.07
CA ARG A 42 -14.98 -4.22 6.50
C ARG A 42 -15.12 -3.78 7.96
N ASP A 43 -16.23 -3.15 8.31
CA ASP A 43 -16.47 -2.63 9.64
C ASP A 43 -16.54 -3.77 10.67
N ALA A 44 -17.20 -4.88 10.35
CA ALA A 44 -17.20 -6.05 11.20
C ALA A 44 -15.80 -6.64 11.42
N ALA A 45 -14.92 -6.60 10.42
CA ALA A 45 -13.53 -7.04 10.57
C ALA A 45 -12.71 -6.09 11.45
N VAL A 46 -12.89 -4.78 11.26
CA VAL A 46 -12.25 -3.75 12.10
C VAL A 46 -12.72 -3.84 13.54
N ASP A 47 -14.02 -4.02 13.78
CA ASP A 47 -14.62 -4.13 15.11
C ASP A 47 -14.13 -5.37 15.88
N ARG A 48 -13.73 -6.42 15.18
CA ARG A 48 -13.05 -7.59 15.78
C ARG A 48 -11.57 -7.31 16.05
N ALA A 49 -10.88 -6.64 15.13
CA ALA A 49 -9.44 -6.42 15.23
C ALA A 49 -9.07 -5.40 16.31
N ARG A 50 -9.84 -4.33 16.47
CA ARG A 50 -9.55 -3.25 17.43
C ARG A 50 -9.47 -3.70 18.89
N PRO A 51 -10.47 -4.40 19.45
CA PRO A 51 -10.37 -4.88 20.81
C PRO A 51 -9.27 -5.92 21.00
N ALA A 52 -9.01 -6.76 19.99
CA ALA A 52 -7.90 -7.71 20.02
C ALA A 52 -6.54 -7.01 20.10
N ALA A 53 -6.34 -5.95 19.32
CA ALA A 53 -5.14 -5.13 19.39
C ALA A 53 -5.03 -4.37 20.73
N ALA A 54 -6.12 -3.79 21.21
CA ALA A 54 -6.15 -3.05 22.49
C ALA A 54 -5.90 -3.94 23.71
N ALA A 55 -6.12 -5.25 23.61
CA ALA A 55 -5.79 -6.21 24.67
C ALA A 55 -4.28 -6.50 24.78
N LEU A 56 -3.48 -6.11 23.78
CA LEU A 56 -2.04 -6.30 23.80
C LEU A 56 -1.37 -5.14 24.55
N PRO A 57 -0.50 -5.41 25.56
CA PRO A 57 0.21 -4.37 26.29
C PRO A 57 1.04 -3.48 25.34
N GLY A 58 0.91 -2.16 25.49
CA GLY A 58 1.67 -1.19 24.70
C GLY A 58 1.16 -0.98 23.26
N VAL A 59 0.04 -1.59 22.87
CA VAL A 59 -0.56 -1.39 21.56
C VAL A 59 -1.75 -0.45 21.66
N ALA A 60 -1.77 0.58 20.80
CA ALA A 60 -2.88 1.53 20.68
C ALA A 60 -3.18 1.80 19.22
N ALA A 61 -4.46 1.83 18.85
CA ALA A 61 -4.90 2.28 17.53
C ALA A 61 -4.95 3.81 17.52
N ILE A 62 -3.98 4.44 16.87
CA ILE A 62 -3.81 5.90 16.86
C ILE A 62 -4.36 6.57 15.60
N TRP A 63 -4.73 5.80 14.58
CA TRP A 63 -5.26 6.32 13.32
C TRP A 63 -6.14 5.29 12.62
N ARG A 64 -7.12 5.78 11.84
CA ARG A 64 -7.95 4.97 10.95
C ARG A 64 -8.27 5.78 9.69
N GLN A 65 -8.15 5.14 8.54
CA GLN A 65 -8.61 5.66 7.26
C GLN A 65 -9.53 4.65 6.62
N ASP A 66 -10.76 5.08 6.35
CA ASP A 66 -11.69 4.28 5.56
C ASP A 66 -11.57 4.66 4.09
N CYS A 67 -11.44 3.64 3.26
CA CYS A 67 -11.41 3.75 1.81
C CYS A 67 -12.57 2.96 1.20
N HIS A 68 -12.93 3.30 -0.03
CA HIS A 68 -13.92 2.57 -0.80
C HIS A 68 -13.62 2.74 -2.29
N ALA A 69 -13.91 1.72 -3.08
CA ALA A 69 -13.89 1.82 -4.52
C ALA A 69 -15.05 2.71 -5.01
N LEU A 70 -14.82 3.49 -6.05
CA LEU A 70 -15.90 4.17 -6.75
C LEU A 70 -16.75 3.15 -7.54
N PRO A 71 -18.03 3.45 -7.84
CA PRO A 71 -18.95 2.49 -8.46
C PRO A 71 -18.47 1.94 -9.81
N ASP A 72 -17.68 2.70 -10.55
CA ASP A 72 -17.12 2.38 -11.87
C ASP A 72 -15.69 1.82 -11.80
N GLU A 73 -15.21 1.48 -10.60
CA GLU A 73 -13.85 0.98 -10.33
C GLU A 73 -12.75 1.95 -10.78
N THR A 74 -13.06 3.24 -10.86
CA THR A 74 -12.07 4.29 -11.15
C THR A 74 -11.55 4.90 -9.86
N GLU A 75 -10.38 5.57 -9.96
CA GLU A 75 -9.88 6.44 -8.91
C GLU A 75 -10.45 7.87 -9.10
N PRO A 76 -10.28 8.81 -8.14
CA PRO A 76 -10.94 10.11 -8.21
C PRO A 76 -10.60 11.00 -9.42
N PHE A 77 -9.48 10.79 -10.09
CA PHE A 77 -9.16 11.47 -11.36
C PHE A 77 -10.00 10.95 -12.53
N GLY A 78 -10.64 9.77 -12.40
CA GLY A 78 -11.49 9.14 -13.40
C GLY A 78 -10.80 8.06 -14.23
N TYR A 79 -9.63 7.61 -13.83
CA TYR A 79 -8.89 6.55 -14.51
C TYR A 79 -9.06 5.23 -13.75
N ARG A 80 -9.09 4.13 -14.51
CA ARG A 80 -9.09 2.79 -13.92
C ARG A 80 -7.66 2.39 -13.56
N ASP A 81 -7.49 1.89 -12.34
CA ASP A 81 -6.22 1.33 -11.86
C ASP A 81 -6.16 -0.19 -12.14
N GLY A 82 -4.98 -0.78 -11.98
CA GLY A 82 -4.79 -2.22 -12.08
C GLY A 82 -4.80 -2.81 -13.49
N VAL A 83 -4.69 -1.97 -14.55
CA VAL A 83 -4.76 -2.42 -15.95
C VAL A 83 -3.50 -3.12 -16.47
N SER A 84 -2.39 -3.06 -15.74
CA SER A 84 -1.09 -3.64 -16.12
C SER A 84 -0.45 -4.50 -15.04
N HIS A 85 -1.27 -5.25 -14.31
CA HIS A 85 -0.75 -6.20 -13.32
C HIS A 85 -0.07 -7.37 -14.02
N PRO A 86 1.21 -7.67 -13.72
CA PRO A 86 1.89 -8.85 -14.25
C PRO A 86 1.37 -10.11 -13.54
N ALA A 87 1.46 -11.25 -14.21
CA ALA A 87 1.39 -12.52 -13.51
C ALA A 87 2.66 -12.69 -12.65
N VAL A 88 2.51 -13.31 -11.49
CA VAL A 88 3.63 -13.65 -10.60
C VAL A 88 3.71 -15.16 -10.47
N GLU A 89 4.90 -15.72 -10.67
CA GLU A 89 5.16 -17.16 -10.58
C GLU A 89 4.64 -17.71 -9.25
N GLY A 90 3.85 -18.78 -9.31
CA GLY A 90 3.28 -19.45 -8.14
C GLY A 90 2.07 -18.75 -7.50
N SER A 91 1.64 -17.57 -7.95
CA SER A 91 0.48 -16.87 -7.39
C SER A 91 -0.86 -17.53 -7.77
N GLY A 92 -0.93 -18.21 -8.90
CA GLY A 92 -2.19 -18.70 -9.48
C GLY A 92 -3.09 -17.59 -10.05
N VAL A 93 -2.64 -16.34 -10.04
CA VAL A 93 -3.37 -15.18 -10.57
C VAL A 93 -2.81 -14.83 -11.95
N PRO A 94 -3.64 -14.77 -13.01
CA PRO A 94 -3.19 -14.40 -14.33
C PRO A 94 -2.83 -12.90 -14.38
N GLY A 95 -1.85 -12.55 -15.19
CA GLY A 95 -1.54 -11.15 -15.50
C GLY A 95 -2.58 -10.52 -16.42
N SER A 96 -2.58 -9.20 -16.50
CA SER A 96 -3.46 -8.44 -17.39
C SER A 96 -3.16 -8.69 -18.88
N ASN A 97 -1.90 -8.99 -19.20
CA ASN A 97 -1.48 -9.34 -20.55
C ASN A 97 -1.15 -10.85 -20.61
N PRO A 98 -1.96 -11.67 -21.29
CA PRO A 98 -1.74 -13.12 -21.39
C PRO A 98 -0.53 -13.51 -22.26
N LEU A 99 0.06 -12.57 -23.00
CA LEU A 99 1.24 -12.81 -23.83
C LEU A 99 2.55 -12.60 -23.06
N GLU A 100 2.49 -12.02 -21.88
CA GLU A 100 3.67 -11.80 -21.02
C GLU A 100 3.90 -13.03 -20.10
N PRO A 101 5.14 -13.52 -20.02
CA PRO A 101 5.45 -14.58 -19.07
C PRO A 101 5.30 -14.07 -17.63
N PRO A 102 4.96 -14.97 -16.68
CA PRO A 102 4.95 -14.60 -15.27
C PRO A 102 6.33 -14.12 -14.82
N LEU A 103 6.35 -13.06 -14.01
CA LEU A 103 7.55 -12.59 -13.34
C LEU A 103 7.90 -13.50 -12.18
N ARG A 104 9.19 -13.62 -11.87
CA ARG A 104 9.66 -14.40 -10.75
C ARG A 104 9.11 -13.90 -9.42
N ALA A 105 8.78 -14.84 -8.53
CA ALA A 105 8.19 -14.49 -7.23
C ALA A 105 9.06 -13.55 -6.40
N GLY A 106 10.39 -13.66 -6.50
CA GLY A 106 11.35 -12.83 -5.74
C GLY A 106 11.33 -11.34 -6.07
N GLU A 107 10.72 -10.93 -7.20
CA GLU A 107 10.47 -9.51 -7.49
C GLU A 107 9.44 -8.87 -6.54
N PHE A 108 8.56 -9.67 -5.95
CA PHE A 108 7.45 -9.20 -5.12
C PHE A 108 7.46 -9.77 -3.71
N VAL A 109 8.01 -10.98 -3.53
CA VAL A 109 7.93 -11.73 -2.28
C VAL A 109 9.33 -12.12 -1.82
N LEU A 110 9.69 -11.70 -0.63
CA LEU A 110 10.98 -11.98 -0.01
C LEU A 110 11.18 -13.49 0.22
N GLY A 111 12.43 -13.93 0.09
CA GLY A 111 12.82 -15.33 0.32
C GLY A 111 12.67 -16.23 -0.90
N TYR A 112 12.39 -15.66 -2.08
CA TYR A 112 12.32 -16.36 -3.37
C TYR A 112 13.30 -15.76 -4.36
N PRO A 113 13.72 -16.51 -5.40
CA PRO A 113 14.60 -15.99 -6.44
C PRO A 113 13.93 -14.87 -7.26
N ASP A 114 14.66 -13.81 -7.52
CA ASP A 114 14.30 -12.71 -8.44
C ASP A 114 14.67 -13.06 -9.90
N GLU A 115 14.45 -12.13 -10.84
CA GLU A 115 14.76 -12.31 -12.26
C GLU A 115 16.27 -12.51 -12.53
N LEU A 116 17.12 -12.05 -11.64
CA LEU A 116 18.57 -12.23 -11.71
C LEU A 116 19.04 -13.53 -11.01
N GLY A 117 18.12 -14.30 -10.42
CA GLY A 117 18.41 -15.51 -9.66
C GLY A 117 18.92 -15.25 -8.24
N GLY A 118 18.93 -13.99 -7.80
CA GLY A 118 19.25 -13.61 -6.43
C GLY A 118 18.09 -13.86 -5.47
N THR A 119 18.42 -13.98 -4.19
CA THR A 119 17.38 -14.01 -3.13
C THR A 119 17.71 -12.93 -2.11
N GLN A 120 16.80 -12.00 -1.94
CA GLN A 120 16.97 -10.91 -0.99
C GLN A 120 16.86 -11.43 0.45
N ARG A 121 17.89 -11.16 1.25
CA ARG A 121 17.91 -11.47 2.69
C ARG A 121 17.46 -10.27 3.50
N VAL A 122 16.67 -10.53 4.52
CA VAL A 122 16.15 -9.51 5.45
C VAL A 122 16.37 -9.99 6.88
N GLU A 123 16.76 -9.07 7.75
CA GLU A 123 16.87 -9.30 9.18
C GLU A 123 15.72 -8.60 9.92
N PRO A 124 15.06 -9.27 10.87
CA PRO A 124 15.25 -10.67 11.26
C PRO A 124 14.69 -11.63 10.19
N GLU A 125 15.31 -12.81 10.05
CA GLU A 125 15.01 -13.82 9.02
C GLU A 125 13.52 -14.20 8.97
N ILE A 126 12.83 -14.17 10.11
CA ILE A 126 11.38 -14.48 10.20
C ILE A 126 10.53 -13.52 9.34
N LEU A 127 10.99 -12.31 9.07
CA LEU A 127 10.34 -11.35 8.18
C LEU A 127 10.82 -11.48 6.73
N GLY A 128 11.89 -12.24 6.50
CA GLY A 128 12.55 -12.41 5.22
C GLY A 128 11.96 -13.50 4.34
N ARG A 129 10.92 -14.21 4.77
CA ARG A 129 10.25 -15.20 3.94
C ARG A 129 8.74 -14.95 3.91
N ASN A 130 8.18 -14.96 2.70
CA ASN A 130 6.77 -14.63 2.45
C ASN A 130 6.38 -13.19 2.86
N GLY A 131 7.36 -12.35 3.16
CA GLY A 131 7.17 -10.92 3.36
C GLY A 131 7.24 -10.14 2.06
N SER A 132 6.90 -8.86 2.13
CA SER A 132 7.07 -7.91 1.03
C SER A 132 7.33 -6.52 1.59
N TYR A 133 8.00 -5.67 0.80
CA TYR A 133 8.07 -4.25 1.11
C TYR A 133 6.80 -3.54 0.63
N VAL A 134 6.20 -2.73 1.50
CA VAL A 134 5.05 -1.89 1.16
C VAL A 134 5.44 -0.44 1.37
N ALA A 135 5.37 0.35 0.30
CA ALA A 135 5.48 1.81 0.39
C ALA A 135 4.07 2.40 0.53
N PHE A 136 3.78 2.98 1.70
CA PHE A 136 2.51 3.64 1.95
C PHE A 136 2.66 5.15 1.78
N ARG A 137 1.81 5.74 0.92
CA ARG A 137 1.69 7.19 0.74
C ARG A 137 0.22 7.58 0.71
N LYS A 138 -0.17 8.54 1.55
CA LYS A 138 -1.48 9.20 1.46
C LYS A 138 -1.31 10.48 0.62
N LEU A 139 -1.94 10.51 -0.55
CA LEU A 139 -1.83 11.61 -1.50
C LEU A 139 -3.11 12.43 -1.53
N HIS A 140 -2.97 13.76 -1.53
CA HIS A 140 -4.08 14.67 -1.78
C HIS A 140 -4.26 14.88 -3.29
N GLN A 141 -5.33 14.34 -3.86
CA GLN A 141 -5.65 14.45 -5.28
C GLN A 141 -6.39 15.76 -5.57
N ARG A 142 -5.75 16.66 -6.30
CA ARG A 142 -6.35 17.95 -6.72
C ARG A 142 -7.21 17.77 -7.99
N VAL A 143 -8.30 16.98 -7.89
CA VAL A 143 -9.16 16.57 -9.02
C VAL A 143 -9.66 17.75 -9.84
N ALA A 144 -10.18 18.81 -9.18
CA ALA A 144 -10.67 19.99 -9.88
C ALA A 144 -9.56 20.75 -10.64
N ALA A 145 -8.32 20.74 -10.12
CA ALA A 145 -7.20 21.35 -10.80
C ALA A 145 -6.82 20.58 -12.07
N LEU A 146 -6.75 19.25 -11.97
CA LEU A 146 -6.49 18.39 -13.12
C LEU A 146 -7.56 18.58 -14.23
N ARG A 147 -8.83 18.58 -13.85
CA ARG A 147 -9.94 18.77 -14.82
C ARG A 147 -9.84 20.11 -15.52
N ARG A 148 -9.51 21.20 -14.81
CA ARG A 148 -9.29 22.52 -15.45
C ARG A 148 -8.10 22.48 -16.41
N TYR A 149 -7.01 21.85 -16.03
CA TYR A 149 -5.83 21.71 -16.87
C TYR A 149 -6.12 20.95 -18.17
N LEU A 150 -6.91 19.87 -18.10
CA LEU A 150 -7.28 19.07 -19.27
C LEU A 150 -8.33 19.75 -20.18
N ALA A 151 -9.10 20.70 -19.66
CA ALA A 151 -10.11 21.43 -20.42
C ALA A 151 -9.56 22.64 -21.18
N GLY A 152 -8.31 22.98 -20.94
CA GLY A 152 -7.71 24.02 -21.66
C GLY A 152 -6.99 25.02 -21.63
#